data_9d47501774f83dc0137d43569bb649dd
#
_entry.id   9d47501774f83dc0137d43569bb649dd
#
_cell.length_a   1.000
_cell.length_b   1.000
_cell.length_c   1.000
_cell.angle_alpha   90.00
_cell.angle_beta   90.00
_cell.angle_gamma   90.00
#
_symmetry.space_group_name_H-M   'P 1'
#
loop_
_entity.id
_entity.type
_entity.pdbx_description
1 polymer ?
#
loop_
_entity_poly.entity_id
_entity_poly.type
_entity_poly.pdbx_seq_one_letter_code
_entity_poly.pdbx_strand_id
1 'polypeptide(L)'
;MSEARMQENPDPTPGNFCWVELGTTDNEAAKNFYTQLFDWETEDHPMGPDGVYTMLKLGGKDVGGLYKLMPDMLAQGVPSHWMSYVATANADETAEKAKTAGATILNGPFDVFTLGRMAVIKDPTGAVFSIWQAKDSKGSAAWGVPNAPVWNELGTNDTQKAGEFYSNVFAWTKQQFPGPMDYTVFNNDDKGIGGMYQITPEMGPIPPHWLVYFAVDDCDAKVQQATQLGANVMKPAEDIPGVGRFAILTDPQGATFALLKPQPAQ
;
A
#
# COMPACT_ATOMS: atom_id res chain seq x y z
N MET A 1 24.83 0.89 -13.78
CA MET A 1 23.72 1.62 -13.15
C MET A 1 22.86 0.56 -12.47
N SER A 2 22.73 0.58 -11.15
CA SER A 2 21.94 -0.41 -10.42
C SER A 2 20.47 -0.15 -10.74
N GLU A 3 19.83 -1.08 -11.46
CA GLU A 3 18.37 -1.11 -11.60
C GLU A 3 17.78 -1.28 -10.20
N ALA A 4 16.81 -0.44 -9.86
CA ALA A 4 16.08 -0.60 -8.62
C ALA A 4 15.33 -1.95 -8.68
N ARG A 5 15.91 -2.99 -8.08
CA ARG A 5 15.24 -4.28 -7.95
C ARG A 5 14.08 -4.10 -7.00
N MET A 6 12.86 -4.28 -7.50
CA MET A 6 11.67 -4.35 -6.67
C MET A 6 11.79 -5.52 -5.69
N GLN A 7 11.20 -5.39 -4.52
CA GLN A 7 11.19 -6.44 -3.50
C GLN A 7 10.44 -7.68 -4.04
N GLU A 8 11.17 -8.76 -4.30
CA GLU A 8 10.60 -9.99 -4.89
C GLU A 8 10.10 -10.99 -3.84
N ASN A 9 10.42 -10.79 -2.55
CA ASN A 9 10.02 -11.69 -1.47
C ASN A 9 9.53 -10.90 -0.26
N PRO A 10 8.64 -11.49 0.55
CA PRO A 10 8.25 -10.90 1.83
C PRO A 10 9.49 -10.66 2.69
N ASP A 11 9.70 -9.41 3.09
CA ASP A 11 10.86 -9.03 3.90
C ASP A 11 10.38 -8.12 5.04
N PRO A 12 10.16 -8.67 6.25
CA PRO A 12 9.72 -7.89 7.40
C PRO A 12 10.83 -7.06 8.06
N THR A 13 11.95 -6.85 7.36
CA THR A 13 13.02 -5.98 7.83
C THR A 13 12.44 -4.59 8.16
N PRO A 14 12.76 -4.00 9.33
CA PRO A 14 12.34 -2.65 9.65
C PRO A 14 12.66 -1.65 8.54
N GLY A 15 11.67 -0.84 8.19
CA GLY A 15 11.73 0.10 7.07
C GLY A 15 11.17 -0.45 5.76
N ASN A 16 10.92 -1.74 5.61
CA ASN A 16 10.26 -2.28 4.40
C ASN A 16 8.74 -2.24 4.53
N PHE A 17 8.03 -2.16 3.41
CA PHE A 17 6.60 -2.43 3.39
C PHE A 17 6.36 -3.92 3.67
N CYS A 18 5.45 -4.21 4.60
CA CYS A 18 5.24 -5.57 5.08
C CYS A 18 3.79 -6.06 5.01
N TRP A 19 2.83 -5.17 4.83
CA TRP A 19 1.42 -5.50 4.79
C TRP A 19 0.62 -4.48 4.01
N VAL A 20 -0.50 -4.91 3.46
CA VAL A 20 -1.53 -4.05 2.87
C VAL A 20 -2.90 -4.44 3.41
N GLU A 21 -3.78 -3.47 3.61
CA GLU A 21 -5.09 -3.71 4.21
C GLU A 21 -6.16 -2.84 3.55
N LEU A 22 -7.27 -3.45 3.18
CA LEU A 22 -8.41 -2.76 2.62
C LEU A 22 -9.44 -2.42 3.71
N GLY A 23 -9.62 -1.12 3.99
CA GLY A 23 -10.81 -0.61 4.65
C GLY A 23 -11.90 -0.36 3.63
N THR A 24 -13.06 -1.00 3.77
CA THR A 24 -14.14 -0.91 2.77
C THR A 24 -15.50 -0.60 3.39
N THR A 25 -16.39 -0.03 2.62
CA THR A 25 -17.81 0.20 3.02
C THR A 25 -18.65 -1.07 2.94
N ASP A 26 -18.23 -2.08 2.14
CA ASP A 26 -18.95 -3.33 1.95
C ASP A 26 -17.98 -4.52 1.82
N ASN A 27 -17.83 -5.30 2.90
CA ASN A 27 -16.91 -6.44 2.96
C ASN A 27 -17.23 -7.53 1.95
N GLU A 28 -18.50 -7.89 1.82
CA GLU A 28 -18.89 -9.01 0.95
C GLU A 28 -18.69 -8.66 -0.52
N ALA A 29 -19.08 -7.44 -0.91
CA ALA A 29 -18.86 -6.97 -2.26
C ALA A 29 -17.36 -6.86 -2.58
N ALA A 30 -16.54 -6.35 -1.65
CA ALA A 30 -15.09 -6.27 -1.82
C ALA A 30 -14.43 -7.66 -1.88
N LYS A 31 -14.80 -8.60 -0.99
CA LYS A 31 -14.33 -10.00 -1.07
C LYS A 31 -14.63 -10.60 -2.45
N ASN A 32 -15.89 -10.46 -2.90
CA ASN A 32 -16.30 -10.99 -4.20
C ASN A 32 -15.52 -10.38 -5.37
N PHE A 33 -15.21 -9.08 -5.31
CA PHE A 33 -14.41 -8.40 -6.33
C PHE A 33 -12.97 -8.90 -6.36
N TYR A 34 -12.26 -8.85 -5.23
CA TYR A 34 -10.82 -9.15 -5.19
C TYR A 34 -10.51 -10.63 -5.33
N THR A 35 -11.36 -11.54 -4.82
CA THR A 35 -11.19 -12.98 -5.03
C THR A 35 -11.30 -13.37 -6.50
N GLN A 36 -12.23 -12.76 -7.24
CA GLN A 36 -12.34 -12.99 -8.68
C GLN A 36 -11.21 -12.32 -9.47
N LEU A 37 -10.75 -11.13 -9.04
CA LEU A 37 -9.71 -10.40 -9.77
C LEU A 37 -8.33 -11.04 -9.62
N PHE A 38 -7.97 -11.48 -8.40
CA PHE A 38 -6.62 -11.94 -8.08
C PHE A 38 -6.53 -13.42 -7.72
N ASP A 39 -7.62 -14.18 -7.87
CA ASP A 39 -7.70 -15.58 -7.47
C ASP A 39 -7.36 -15.79 -5.97
N TRP A 40 -7.72 -14.80 -5.13
CA TRP A 40 -7.46 -14.90 -3.70
C TRP A 40 -8.48 -15.76 -2.99
N GLU A 41 -8.02 -16.45 -1.95
CA GLU A 41 -8.82 -17.12 -0.94
C GLU A 41 -9.07 -16.16 0.23
N THR A 42 -10.14 -16.39 1.00
CA THR A 42 -10.46 -15.59 2.18
C THR A 42 -10.60 -16.45 3.42
N GLU A 43 -10.13 -15.93 4.55
CA GLU A 43 -10.33 -16.55 5.87
C GLU A 43 -10.84 -15.49 6.84
N ASP A 44 -12.08 -15.68 7.31
CA ASP A 44 -12.75 -14.73 8.18
C ASP A 44 -12.43 -14.98 9.66
N HIS A 45 -11.97 -13.92 10.34
CA HIS A 45 -11.69 -13.90 11.78
C HIS A 45 -12.68 -12.99 12.50
N PRO A 46 -13.61 -13.53 13.33
CA PRO A 46 -14.52 -12.70 14.10
C PRO A 46 -13.79 -11.77 15.07
N MET A 47 -14.14 -10.48 15.04
CA MET A 47 -13.59 -9.43 15.91
C MET A 47 -14.59 -9.01 17.00
N GLY A 48 -15.49 -9.92 17.40
CA GLY A 48 -16.53 -9.65 18.36
C GLY A 48 -17.59 -8.66 17.82
N PRO A 49 -18.00 -7.66 18.61
CA PRO A 49 -18.98 -6.68 18.15
C PRO A 49 -18.46 -5.78 17.02
N ASP A 50 -17.15 -5.73 16.81
CA ASP A 50 -16.50 -4.88 15.81
C ASP A 50 -16.53 -5.49 14.39
N GLY A 51 -17.10 -6.69 14.25
CA GLY A 51 -17.34 -7.31 12.95
C GLY A 51 -16.37 -8.44 12.62
N VAL A 52 -15.92 -8.46 11.37
CA VAL A 52 -15.05 -9.51 10.82
C VAL A 52 -13.82 -8.87 10.20
N TYR A 53 -12.65 -9.41 10.52
CA TYR A 53 -11.41 -9.18 9.80
C TYR A 53 -11.17 -10.34 8.85
N THR A 54 -11.00 -10.08 7.58
CA THR A 54 -10.78 -11.12 6.57
C THR A 54 -9.32 -11.13 6.14
N MET A 55 -8.65 -12.27 6.32
CA MET A 55 -7.34 -12.52 5.72
C MET A 55 -7.51 -12.82 4.24
N LEU A 56 -6.73 -12.15 3.40
CA LEU A 56 -6.65 -12.39 1.96
C LEU A 56 -5.43 -13.26 1.68
N LYS A 57 -5.62 -14.36 0.95
CA LYS A 57 -4.58 -15.37 0.72
C LYS A 57 -4.40 -15.67 -0.76
N LEU A 58 -3.19 -15.96 -1.16
CA LEU A 58 -2.80 -16.44 -2.49
C LEU A 58 -2.10 -17.77 -2.36
N GLY A 59 -2.76 -18.86 -2.79
CA GLY A 59 -2.25 -20.24 -2.62
C GLY A 59 -1.92 -20.56 -1.16
N GLY A 60 -2.81 -20.18 -0.25
CA GLY A 60 -2.66 -20.39 1.19
C GLY A 60 -1.69 -19.44 1.90
N LYS A 61 -1.04 -18.50 1.19
CA LYS A 61 -0.12 -17.51 1.77
C LYS A 61 -0.84 -16.18 1.97
N ASP A 62 -0.69 -15.57 3.14
CA ASP A 62 -1.27 -14.26 3.42
C ASP A 62 -0.67 -13.17 2.50
N VAL A 63 -1.53 -12.38 1.86
CA VAL A 63 -1.14 -11.27 0.98
C VAL A 63 -1.61 -9.92 1.49
N GLY A 64 -2.65 -9.89 2.32
CA GLY A 64 -3.24 -8.67 2.86
C GLY A 64 -4.44 -8.96 3.75
N GLY A 65 -5.07 -7.91 4.23
CA GLY A 65 -6.27 -7.95 5.04
C GLY A 65 -7.40 -7.12 4.46
N LEU A 66 -8.61 -7.34 4.99
CA LEU A 66 -9.80 -6.60 4.62
C LEU A 66 -10.72 -6.48 5.83
N TYR A 67 -11.24 -5.27 6.07
CA TYR A 67 -12.22 -5.03 7.12
C TYR A 67 -13.28 -4.02 6.67
N LYS A 68 -14.45 -4.09 7.28
CA LYS A 68 -15.48 -3.08 7.10
C LYS A 68 -15.14 -1.83 7.92
N LEU A 69 -15.18 -0.67 7.27
CA LEU A 69 -14.98 0.61 7.94
C LEU A 69 -15.96 0.75 9.11
N MET A 70 -15.44 1.12 10.26
CA MET A 70 -16.22 1.31 11.48
C MET A 70 -17.19 2.49 11.33
N PRO A 71 -18.34 2.48 12.01
CA PRO A 71 -19.33 3.56 11.91
C PRO A 71 -18.74 4.96 12.17
N ASP A 72 -17.82 5.08 13.11
CA ASP A 72 -17.15 6.35 13.44
C ASP A 72 -16.23 6.83 12.29
N MET A 73 -15.56 5.92 11.59
CA MET A 73 -14.76 6.24 10.40
C MET A 73 -15.66 6.72 9.26
N LEU A 74 -16.78 6.04 9.04
CA LEU A 74 -17.78 6.44 8.03
C LEU A 74 -18.39 7.80 8.36
N ALA A 75 -18.69 8.07 9.64
CA ALA A 75 -19.20 9.37 10.09
C ALA A 75 -18.19 10.51 9.90
N GLN A 76 -16.90 10.22 9.93
CA GLN A 76 -15.82 11.15 9.62
C GLN A 76 -15.54 11.27 8.11
N GLY A 77 -16.28 10.56 7.25
CA GLY A 77 -16.13 10.60 5.80
C GLY A 77 -14.92 9.84 5.27
N VAL A 78 -14.39 8.87 6.04
CA VAL A 78 -13.27 8.02 5.56
C VAL A 78 -13.78 7.16 4.40
N PRO A 79 -13.19 7.28 3.19
CA PRO A 79 -13.59 6.47 2.04
C PRO A 79 -12.99 5.06 2.13
N SER A 80 -13.50 4.14 1.30
CA SER A 80 -12.82 2.87 1.06
C SER A 80 -11.39 3.14 0.55
N HIS A 81 -10.40 2.44 1.10
CA HIS A 81 -8.99 2.68 0.79
C HIS A 81 -8.10 1.48 1.09
N TRP A 82 -7.01 1.35 0.35
CA TRP A 82 -5.90 0.48 0.70
C TRP A 82 -4.93 1.22 1.61
N MET A 83 -4.55 0.59 2.72
CA MET A 83 -3.56 1.07 3.69
C MET A 83 -2.26 0.30 3.53
N SER A 84 -1.15 1.01 3.42
CA SER A 84 0.20 0.42 3.39
C SER A 84 0.81 0.42 4.80
N TYR A 85 1.48 -0.66 5.15
CA TYR A 85 2.15 -0.82 6.45
C TYR A 85 3.65 -0.95 6.27
N VAL A 86 4.40 -0.17 7.05
CA VAL A 86 5.86 -0.23 7.12
C VAL A 86 6.28 -0.99 8.37
N ALA A 87 7.13 -2.00 8.21
CA ALA A 87 7.69 -2.75 9.34
C ALA A 87 8.57 -1.85 10.23
N THR A 88 8.49 -2.07 11.53
CA THR A 88 9.34 -1.37 12.51
C THR A 88 9.80 -2.31 13.62
N ALA A 89 10.98 -2.04 14.17
CA ALA A 89 11.49 -2.77 15.33
C ALA A 89 10.77 -2.40 16.62
N ASN A 90 10.29 -1.14 16.73
CA ASN A 90 9.59 -0.62 17.91
C ASN A 90 8.56 0.42 17.48
N ALA A 91 7.27 0.08 17.62
CA ALA A 91 6.17 0.94 17.16
C ALA A 91 6.07 2.23 17.99
N ASP A 92 6.34 2.18 19.30
CA ASP A 92 6.28 3.36 20.15
C ASP A 92 7.37 4.36 19.80
N GLU A 93 8.62 3.91 19.67
CA GLU A 93 9.74 4.77 19.27
C GLU A 93 9.55 5.36 17.88
N THR A 94 9.04 4.56 16.93
CA THR A 94 8.81 5.04 15.56
C THR A 94 7.67 6.06 15.53
N ALA A 95 6.61 5.85 16.29
CA ALA A 95 5.52 6.82 16.41
C ALA A 95 6.01 8.16 17.00
N GLU A 96 6.86 8.13 18.04
CA GLU A 96 7.46 9.34 18.62
C GLU A 96 8.44 10.04 17.65
N LYS A 97 9.24 9.29 16.87
CA LYS A 97 10.07 9.85 15.80
C LYS A 97 9.21 10.53 14.74
N ALA A 98 8.13 9.87 14.30
CA ALA A 98 7.21 10.42 13.30
C ALA A 98 6.56 11.71 13.80
N LYS A 99 6.10 11.74 15.04
CA LYS A 99 5.52 12.92 15.68
C LYS A 99 6.53 14.08 15.78
N THR A 100 7.76 13.79 16.17
CA THR A 100 8.86 14.77 16.21
C THR A 100 9.20 15.31 14.82
N ALA A 101 9.06 14.48 13.78
CA ALA A 101 9.24 14.87 12.37
C ALA A 101 7.99 15.56 11.76
N GLY A 102 6.96 15.87 12.56
CA GLY A 102 5.79 16.65 12.14
C GLY A 102 4.57 15.84 11.71
N ALA A 103 4.55 14.53 11.92
CA ALA A 103 3.38 13.70 11.67
C ALA A 103 2.32 13.83 12.77
N THR A 104 1.10 13.43 12.42
CA THR A 104 0.00 13.23 13.38
C THR A 104 -0.23 11.74 13.58
N ILE A 105 -0.21 11.29 14.85
CA ILE A 105 -0.64 9.93 15.18
C ILE A 105 -2.16 9.92 15.21
N LEU A 106 -2.78 9.22 14.26
CA LEU A 106 -4.23 9.14 14.16
C LEU A 106 -4.80 8.08 15.10
N ASN A 107 -4.07 6.97 15.27
CA ASN A 107 -4.46 5.91 16.20
C ASN A 107 -3.22 5.14 16.69
N GLY A 108 -3.23 4.69 17.93
CA GLY A 108 -2.16 3.88 18.53
C GLY A 108 -1.00 4.70 19.14
N PRO A 109 0.14 4.06 19.40
CA PRO A 109 0.44 2.62 19.23
C PRO A 109 -0.41 1.70 20.13
N PHE A 110 -0.91 0.60 19.58
CA PHE A 110 -1.66 -0.42 20.33
C PHE A 110 -1.34 -1.83 19.85
N ASP A 111 -1.57 -2.81 20.73
CA ASP A 111 -1.38 -4.23 20.41
C ASP A 111 -2.59 -4.79 19.66
N VAL A 112 -2.33 -5.47 18.55
CA VAL A 112 -3.32 -6.27 17.82
C VAL A 112 -3.19 -7.70 18.31
N PHE A 113 -3.88 -8.04 19.39
CA PHE A 113 -3.77 -9.33 20.08
C PHE A 113 -2.31 -9.73 20.32
N THR A 114 -1.95 -10.97 19.97
CA THR A 114 -0.57 -11.47 19.98
C THR A 114 0.15 -11.27 18.65
N LEU A 115 -0.54 -10.74 17.63
CA LEU A 115 -0.04 -10.66 16.25
C LEU A 115 1.05 -9.62 16.07
N GLY A 116 0.89 -8.45 16.69
CA GLY A 116 1.83 -7.36 16.56
C GLY A 116 1.38 -6.09 17.28
N ARG A 117 2.12 -5.00 17.07
CA ARG A 117 1.81 -3.66 17.57
C ARG A 117 1.84 -2.66 16.43
N MET A 118 0.85 -1.80 16.34
CA MET A 118 0.68 -0.90 15.21
C MET A 118 0.34 0.52 15.64
N ALA A 119 0.56 1.46 14.73
CA ALA A 119 -0.02 2.80 14.78
C ALA A 119 -0.41 3.26 13.38
N VAL A 120 -1.45 4.08 13.29
CA VAL A 120 -1.87 4.78 12.08
C VAL A 120 -1.35 6.20 12.12
N ILE A 121 -0.63 6.61 11.09
CA ILE A 121 0.13 7.86 11.05
C ILE A 121 -0.26 8.65 9.81
N LYS A 122 -0.51 9.94 9.99
CA LYS A 122 -0.63 10.90 8.89
C LYS A 122 0.67 11.70 8.80
N ASP A 123 1.36 11.60 7.69
CA ASP A 123 2.61 12.32 7.43
C ASP A 123 2.39 13.84 7.37
N PRO A 124 3.46 14.66 7.38
CA PRO A 124 3.33 16.12 7.37
C PRO A 124 2.74 16.69 6.08
N THR A 125 2.60 15.90 5.01
CA THR A 125 1.97 16.32 3.74
C THR A 125 0.51 15.90 3.65
N GLY A 126 0.08 14.96 4.51
CA GLY A 126 -1.30 14.51 4.62
C GLY A 126 -1.54 13.06 4.23
N ALA A 127 -0.54 12.34 3.70
CA ALA A 127 -0.67 10.94 3.36
C ALA A 127 -0.73 10.06 4.62
N VAL A 128 -1.62 9.07 4.60
CA VAL A 128 -1.83 8.15 5.74
C VAL A 128 -1.18 6.81 5.43
N PHE A 129 -0.49 6.26 6.41
CA PHE A 129 0.12 4.94 6.38
C PHE A 129 0.11 4.35 7.79
N SER A 130 0.41 3.06 7.90
CA SER A 130 0.55 2.40 9.20
C SER A 130 1.97 1.89 9.41
N ILE A 131 2.36 1.71 10.68
CA ILE A 131 3.56 1.00 11.07
C ILE A 131 3.18 -0.31 11.76
N TRP A 132 4.02 -1.33 11.60
CA TRP A 132 3.81 -2.66 12.16
C TRP A 132 5.06 -3.19 12.83
N GLN A 133 4.98 -3.41 14.14
CA GLN A 133 5.97 -4.16 14.90
C GLN A 133 5.48 -5.60 15.02
N ALA A 134 6.11 -6.50 14.30
CA ALA A 134 5.73 -7.91 14.25
C ALA A 134 5.96 -8.64 15.59
N LYS A 135 4.98 -9.46 15.97
CA LYS A 135 5.10 -10.51 17.00
C LYS A 135 4.86 -11.85 16.32
N ASP A 136 3.66 -12.43 16.44
CA ASP A 136 3.31 -13.71 15.80
C ASP A 136 3.09 -13.54 14.29
N SER A 137 2.58 -12.38 13.82
CA SER A 137 2.39 -12.09 12.40
C SER A 137 3.52 -11.22 11.85
N LYS A 138 4.21 -11.73 10.85
CA LYS A 138 5.32 -11.05 10.16
C LYS A 138 4.88 -10.16 8.99
N GLY A 139 3.60 -10.15 8.65
CA GLY A 139 3.05 -9.48 7.48
C GLY A 139 2.78 -10.43 6.32
N SER A 140 2.79 -9.91 5.10
CA SER A 140 2.52 -10.68 3.88
C SER A 140 3.52 -11.82 3.70
N ALA A 141 3.00 -12.99 3.33
CA ALA A 141 3.79 -14.17 3.01
C ALA A 141 4.02 -14.34 1.49
N ALA A 142 3.42 -13.49 0.65
CA ALA A 142 3.68 -13.38 -0.78
C ALA A 142 3.75 -11.90 -1.17
N TRP A 143 4.83 -11.53 -1.88
CA TRP A 143 5.12 -10.18 -2.33
C TRP A 143 5.92 -10.23 -3.63
N GLY A 144 5.66 -9.31 -4.59
CA GLY A 144 6.42 -9.25 -5.84
C GLY A 144 6.15 -10.39 -6.83
N VAL A 145 5.18 -11.25 -6.55
CA VAL A 145 4.72 -12.32 -7.46
C VAL A 145 3.36 -11.95 -8.05
N PRO A 146 2.96 -12.52 -9.19
CA PRO A 146 1.65 -12.25 -9.77
C PRO A 146 0.50 -12.41 -8.76
N ASN A 147 -0.46 -11.48 -8.79
CA ASN A 147 -1.59 -11.38 -7.89
C ASN A 147 -1.24 -11.09 -6.41
N ALA A 148 -0.04 -10.57 -6.13
CA ALA A 148 0.38 -10.11 -4.81
C ALA A 148 0.83 -8.64 -4.84
N PRO A 149 0.92 -7.95 -3.68
CA PRO A 149 1.51 -6.61 -3.63
C PRO A 149 2.93 -6.60 -4.18
N VAL A 150 3.32 -5.52 -4.84
CA VAL A 150 4.65 -5.39 -5.44
C VAL A 150 5.32 -4.05 -5.18
N TRP A 151 4.54 -2.97 -5.07
CA TRP A 151 5.07 -1.62 -4.90
C TRP A 151 4.12 -0.74 -4.12
N ASN A 152 4.66 0.28 -3.46
CA ASN A 152 3.89 1.35 -2.84
C ASN A 152 4.39 2.68 -3.36
N GLU A 153 3.46 3.58 -3.72
CA GLU A 153 3.79 4.86 -4.34
C GLU A 153 3.14 6.00 -3.59
N LEU A 154 3.93 6.98 -3.18
CA LEU A 154 3.46 8.20 -2.53
C LEU A 154 3.18 9.28 -3.58
N GLY A 155 1.92 9.65 -3.75
CA GLY A 155 1.56 10.93 -4.35
C GLY A 155 1.56 12.00 -3.26
N THR A 156 2.31 13.09 -3.45
CA THR A 156 2.37 14.18 -2.48
C THR A 156 2.43 15.55 -3.16
N ASN A 157 1.98 16.59 -2.48
CA ASN A 157 2.07 17.98 -2.92
C ASN A 157 3.38 18.67 -2.50
N ASP A 158 4.26 17.98 -1.76
CA ASP A 158 5.57 18.49 -1.31
C ASP A 158 6.55 17.32 -1.15
N THR A 159 7.23 16.97 -2.25
CA THR A 159 8.19 15.86 -2.30
C THR A 159 9.41 16.09 -1.43
N GLN A 160 9.83 17.34 -1.23
CA GLN A 160 10.95 17.66 -0.35
C GLN A 160 10.59 17.33 1.10
N LYS A 161 9.47 17.86 1.60
CA LYS A 161 8.99 17.67 2.96
C LYS A 161 8.70 16.21 3.25
N ALA A 162 8.02 15.51 2.33
CA ALA A 162 7.76 14.08 2.46
C ALA A 162 9.07 13.28 2.49
N GLY A 163 9.99 13.54 1.55
CA GLY A 163 11.27 12.87 1.49
C GLY A 163 12.12 13.05 2.75
N GLU A 164 12.15 14.25 3.35
CA GLU A 164 12.82 14.50 4.63
C GLU A 164 12.16 13.74 5.78
N PHE A 165 10.83 13.71 5.82
CA PHE A 165 10.06 12.98 6.82
C PHE A 165 10.40 11.48 6.82
N TYR A 166 10.26 10.81 5.67
CA TYR A 166 10.49 9.37 5.57
C TYR A 166 11.97 9.00 5.81
N SER A 167 12.91 9.84 5.37
CA SER A 167 14.33 9.67 5.68
C SER A 167 14.62 9.77 7.18
N ASN A 168 13.99 10.72 7.88
CA ASN A 168 14.18 10.90 9.32
C ASN A 168 13.55 9.77 10.15
N VAL A 169 12.39 9.25 9.73
CA VAL A 169 11.66 8.23 10.50
C VAL A 169 12.23 6.82 10.26
N PHE A 170 12.49 6.47 8.99
CA PHE A 170 12.85 5.11 8.59
C PHE A 170 14.29 4.97 8.08
N ALA A 171 15.07 6.06 8.05
CA ALA A 171 16.40 6.11 7.47
C ALA A 171 16.43 5.81 5.94
N TRP A 172 15.28 5.96 5.25
CA TRP A 172 15.24 5.74 3.81
C TRP A 172 16.14 6.70 3.06
N THR A 173 16.88 6.18 2.10
CA THR A 173 17.63 6.99 1.13
C THR A 173 16.76 7.26 -0.09
N LYS A 174 17.10 8.32 -0.82
CA LYS A 174 16.36 8.78 -2.00
C LYS A 174 17.24 8.66 -3.23
N GLN A 175 16.68 8.11 -4.29
CA GLN A 175 17.33 8.02 -5.60
C GLN A 175 16.39 8.55 -6.67
N GLN A 176 16.86 9.52 -7.46
CA GLN A 176 16.09 10.02 -8.60
C GLN A 176 15.99 8.93 -9.67
N PHE A 177 14.77 8.61 -10.09
CA PHE A 177 14.56 7.68 -11.20
C PHE A 177 14.60 8.45 -12.52
N PRO A 178 15.42 8.02 -13.50
CA PRO A 178 15.52 8.69 -14.79
C PRO A 178 14.25 8.45 -15.61
N GLY A 179 13.55 9.52 -15.98
CA GLY A 179 12.33 9.43 -16.77
C GLY A 179 11.74 10.80 -17.10
N PRO A 180 10.62 10.85 -17.83
CA PRO A 180 9.96 12.09 -18.18
C PRO A 180 9.24 12.77 -17.01
N MET A 181 9.00 12.03 -15.94
CA MET A 181 8.36 12.50 -14.71
C MET A 181 9.40 12.60 -13.59
N ASP A 182 9.27 13.61 -12.74
CA ASP A 182 10.06 13.73 -11.53
C ASP A 182 9.61 12.65 -10.53
N TYR A 183 10.37 11.57 -10.47
CA TYR A 183 10.07 10.40 -9.67
C TYR A 183 11.26 10.02 -8.79
N THR A 184 11.01 9.90 -7.52
CA THR A 184 12.01 9.51 -6.52
C THR A 184 11.73 8.10 -6.03
N VAL A 185 12.73 7.22 -6.06
CA VAL A 185 12.69 5.91 -5.43
C VAL A 185 13.18 6.03 -3.99
N PHE A 186 12.43 5.51 -3.06
CA PHE A 186 12.87 5.26 -1.69
C PHE A 186 13.58 3.92 -1.61
N ASN A 187 14.76 3.92 -1.01
CA ASN A 187 15.52 2.70 -0.75
C ASN A 187 15.69 2.50 0.76
N ASN A 188 15.53 1.26 1.18
CA ASN A 188 15.94 0.78 2.50
C ASN A 188 17.19 -0.07 2.29
N ASP A 189 18.34 0.40 2.79
CA ASP A 189 19.66 -0.04 2.35
C ASP A 189 19.79 0.08 0.81
N ASP A 190 20.14 -1.00 0.11
CA ASP A 190 20.34 -1.04 -1.35
C ASP A 190 19.09 -1.49 -2.13
N LYS A 191 17.92 -1.66 -1.45
CA LYS A 191 16.69 -2.14 -2.08
C LYS A 191 15.69 -1.00 -2.28
N GLY A 192 15.20 -0.84 -3.49
CA GLY A 192 14.03 0.00 -3.78
C GLY A 192 12.78 -0.61 -3.17
N ILE A 193 12.11 0.16 -2.29
CA ILE A 193 10.96 -0.32 -1.53
C ILE A 193 9.66 0.41 -1.87
N GLY A 194 9.75 1.58 -2.46
CA GLY A 194 8.61 2.40 -2.84
C GLY A 194 9.05 3.62 -3.62
N GLY A 195 8.10 4.40 -4.09
CA GLY A 195 8.40 5.59 -4.87
C GLY A 195 7.59 6.80 -4.44
N MET A 196 7.94 7.95 -4.99
CA MET A 196 7.28 9.21 -4.71
C MET A 196 7.25 10.09 -5.95
N TYR A 197 6.11 10.74 -6.20
CA TYR A 197 5.95 11.76 -7.22
C TYR A 197 5.24 13.01 -6.70
N GLN A 198 5.46 14.13 -7.38
CA GLN A 198 4.79 15.40 -7.11
C GLN A 198 3.38 15.37 -7.72
N ILE A 199 2.34 15.54 -6.89
CA ILE A 199 0.99 15.84 -7.39
C ILE A 199 1.00 17.26 -7.97
N THR A 200 0.59 17.37 -9.23
CA THR A 200 0.51 18.66 -9.91
C THR A 200 -0.95 19.14 -10.07
N PRO A 201 -1.21 20.43 -10.23
CA PRO A 201 -2.58 20.94 -10.42
C PRO A 201 -3.33 20.30 -11.58
N GLU A 202 -2.63 19.85 -12.63
CA GLU A 202 -3.20 19.21 -13.82
C GLU A 202 -3.79 17.82 -13.51
N MET A 203 -3.33 17.19 -12.43
CA MET A 203 -3.86 15.88 -11.97
C MET A 203 -5.22 16.02 -11.25
N GLY A 204 -5.65 17.25 -10.99
CA GLY A 204 -6.91 17.54 -10.28
C GLY A 204 -6.73 17.54 -8.75
N PRO A 205 -7.83 17.60 -7.99
CA PRO A 205 -7.82 17.73 -6.53
C PRO A 205 -7.55 16.39 -5.83
N ILE A 206 -6.37 15.78 -6.09
CA ILE A 206 -5.96 14.53 -5.47
C ILE A 206 -5.26 14.85 -4.14
N PRO A 207 -5.70 14.33 -2.99
CA PRO A 207 -4.99 14.49 -1.73
C PRO A 207 -3.71 13.66 -1.70
N PRO A 208 -2.71 14.02 -0.87
CA PRO A 208 -1.57 13.15 -0.63
C PRO A 208 -1.99 11.76 -0.15
N HIS A 209 -1.40 10.72 -0.73
CA HIS A 209 -1.79 9.34 -0.48
C HIS A 209 -0.69 8.35 -0.81
N TRP A 210 -0.74 7.17 -0.19
CA TRP A 210 -0.02 5.99 -0.62
C TRP A 210 -0.91 5.15 -1.52
N LEU A 211 -0.42 4.72 -2.66
CA LEU A 211 -1.07 3.85 -3.62
C LEU A 211 -0.39 2.47 -3.63
N VAL A 212 -1.18 1.42 -3.44
CA VAL A 212 -0.69 0.04 -3.50
C VAL A 212 -0.77 -0.46 -4.93
N TYR A 213 0.31 -1.08 -5.40
CA TYR A 213 0.40 -1.76 -6.68
C TYR A 213 0.39 -3.27 -6.48
N PHE A 214 -0.42 -3.96 -7.27
CA PHE A 214 -0.45 -5.42 -7.34
C PHE A 214 0.20 -5.90 -8.65
N ALA A 215 1.11 -6.88 -8.54
CA ALA A 215 1.75 -7.47 -9.70
C ALA A 215 0.75 -8.31 -10.51
N VAL A 216 0.85 -8.27 -11.83
CA VAL A 216 0.02 -9.05 -12.74
C VAL A 216 0.82 -9.55 -13.93
N ASP A 217 0.44 -10.70 -14.49
CA ASP A 217 1.09 -11.25 -15.69
C ASP A 217 0.68 -10.51 -16.96
N ASP A 218 -0.54 -9.98 -17.00
CA ASP A 218 -1.08 -9.22 -18.13
C ASP A 218 -1.93 -8.05 -17.63
N CYS A 219 -1.40 -6.82 -17.76
CA CYS A 219 -2.04 -5.62 -17.27
C CYS A 219 -3.35 -5.32 -18.02
N ASP A 220 -3.36 -5.45 -19.36
CA ASP A 220 -4.56 -5.14 -20.16
C ASP A 220 -5.69 -6.13 -19.88
N ALA A 221 -5.38 -7.41 -19.81
CA ALA A 221 -6.36 -8.46 -19.48
C ALA A 221 -6.93 -8.25 -18.07
N LYS A 222 -6.10 -7.89 -17.09
CA LYS A 222 -6.55 -7.60 -15.71
C LYS A 222 -7.40 -6.33 -15.63
N VAL A 223 -7.07 -5.29 -16.36
CA VAL A 223 -7.91 -4.08 -16.47
C VAL A 223 -9.28 -4.44 -17.06
N GLN A 224 -9.32 -5.24 -18.11
CA GLN A 224 -10.57 -5.70 -18.69
C GLN A 224 -11.40 -6.52 -17.69
N GLN A 225 -10.78 -7.48 -16.99
CA GLN A 225 -11.43 -8.29 -15.96
C GLN A 225 -11.97 -7.41 -14.83
N ALA A 226 -11.16 -6.50 -14.29
CA ALA A 226 -11.58 -5.58 -13.23
C ALA A 226 -12.79 -4.73 -13.66
N THR A 227 -12.79 -4.22 -14.89
CA THR A 227 -13.90 -3.44 -15.44
C THR A 227 -15.19 -4.27 -15.55
N GLN A 228 -15.10 -5.54 -15.97
CA GLN A 228 -16.24 -6.47 -15.99
C GLN A 228 -16.78 -6.75 -14.59
N LEU A 229 -15.93 -6.69 -13.57
CA LEU A 229 -16.30 -6.83 -12.15
C LEU A 229 -16.78 -5.52 -11.51
N GLY A 230 -16.85 -4.41 -12.28
CA GLY A 230 -17.39 -3.13 -11.84
C GLY A 230 -16.38 -2.08 -11.40
N ALA A 231 -15.10 -2.30 -11.62
CA ALA A 231 -14.06 -1.28 -11.38
C ALA A 231 -14.14 -0.13 -12.40
N ASN A 232 -13.72 1.07 -11.96
CA ASN A 232 -13.54 2.19 -12.87
C ASN A 232 -12.06 2.39 -13.17
N VAL A 233 -11.73 2.64 -14.45
CA VAL A 233 -10.36 2.93 -14.88
C VAL A 233 -10.08 4.42 -14.68
N MET A 234 -9.20 4.73 -13.74
CA MET A 234 -8.73 6.10 -13.47
C MET A 234 -7.60 6.49 -14.41
N LYS A 235 -6.69 5.56 -14.66
CA LYS A 235 -5.60 5.70 -15.62
C LYS A 235 -5.52 4.42 -16.46
N PRO A 236 -5.70 4.51 -17.80
CA PRO A 236 -5.57 3.36 -18.69
C PRO A 236 -4.17 2.74 -18.64
N ALA A 237 -4.08 1.47 -19.08
CA ALA A 237 -2.81 0.77 -19.12
C ALA A 237 -1.81 1.47 -20.05
N GLU A 238 -0.65 1.82 -19.50
CA GLU A 238 0.45 2.46 -20.25
C GLU A 238 1.80 1.89 -19.81
N ASP A 239 2.81 2.03 -20.68
CA ASP A 239 4.16 1.54 -20.41
C ASP A 239 5.00 2.61 -19.73
N ILE A 240 5.72 2.19 -18.67
CA ILE A 240 6.81 2.98 -18.06
C ILE A 240 8.13 2.33 -18.52
N PRO A 241 8.95 3.01 -19.33
CA PRO A 241 10.22 2.48 -19.81
C PRO A 241 11.12 2.02 -18.66
N GLY A 242 11.61 0.77 -18.71
CA GLY A 242 12.47 0.19 -17.67
C GLY A 242 11.75 -0.30 -16.42
N VAL A 243 10.42 -0.13 -16.33
CA VAL A 243 9.63 -0.58 -15.17
C VAL A 243 8.60 -1.64 -15.56
N GLY A 244 7.75 -1.34 -16.53
CA GLY A 244 6.68 -2.24 -16.94
C GLY A 244 5.44 -1.52 -17.44
N ARG A 245 4.32 -2.24 -17.47
CA ARG A 245 3.01 -1.74 -17.90
C ARG A 245 2.07 -1.65 -16.69
N PHE A 246 1.48 -0.47 -16.45
CA PHE A 246 0.64 -0.23 -15.27
C PHE A 246 -0.69 0.42 -15.63
N ALA A 247 -1.65 0.29 -14.72
CA ALA A 247 -2.94 0.98 -14.77
C ALA A 247 -3.38 1.35 -13.35
N ILE A 248 -4.21 2.39 -13.20
CA ILE A 248 -4.81 2.77 -11.92
C ILE A 248 -6.33 2.63 -12.02
N LEU A 249 -6.92 1.96 -11.03
CA LEU A 249 -8.34 1.68 -10.97
C LEU A 249 -8.91 2.04 -9.59
N THR A 250 -10.24 2.20 -9.53
CA THR A 250 -10.99 2.15 -8.28
C THR A 250 -11.88 0.91 -8.29
N ASP A 251 -11.96 0.22 -7.17
CA ASP A 251 -12.90 -0.88 -6.99
C ASP A 251 -14.36 -0.37 -6.92
N PRO A 252 -15.36 -1.24 -6.92
CA PRO A 252 -16.76 -0.83 -6.85
C PRO A 252 -17.15 -0.06 -5.58
N GLN A 253 -16.35 -0.12 -4.51
CA GLN A 253 -16.54 0.62 -3.26
C GLN A 253 -15.72 1.92 -3.20
N GLY A 254 -14.94 2.21 -4.25
CA GLY A 254 -14.17 3.45 -4.40
C GLY A 254 -12.72 3.37 -3.89
N ALA A 255 -12.22 2.21 -3.45
CA ALA A 255 -10.81 2.09 -3.09
C ALA A 255 -9.91 2.09 -4.33
N THR A 256 -8.91 2.97 -4.34
CA THR A 256 -7.95 3.08 -5.45
C THR A 256 -6.82 2.09 -5.26
N PHE A 257 -6.44 1.41 -6.34
CA PHE A 257 -5.30 0.51 -6.42
C PHE A 257 -4.67 0.55 -7.81
N ALA A 258 -3.45 0.07 -7.95
CA ALA A 258 -2.79 -0.03 -9.24
C ALA A 258 -2.45 -1.48 -9.58
N LEU A 259 -2.43 -1.77 -10.87
CA LEU A 259 -1.93 -3.00 -11.46
C LEU A 259 -0.58 -2.72 -12.11
N LEU A 260 0.38 -3.61 -11.94
CA LEU A 260 1.69 -3.52 -12.57
C LEU A 260 2.10 -4.89 -13.13
N LYS A 261 2.33 -4.94 -14.45
CA LYS A 261 3.10 -6.01 -15.06
C LYS A 261 4.56 -5.58 -15.11
N PRO A 262 5.42 -6.09 -14.22
CA PRO A 262 6.83 -5.71 -14.22
C PRO A 262 7.50 -6.11 -15.53
N GLN A 263 8.46 -5.31 -15.98
CA GLN A 263 9.33 -5.72 -17.07
C GLN A 263 10.27 -6.84 -16.57
N PRO A 264 10.47 -7.94 -17.33
CA PRO A 264 11.44 -8.95 -16.94
C PRO A 264 12.82 -8.33 -16.69
N ALA A 265 13.49 -8.74 -15.61
CA ALA A 265 14.87 -8.34 -15.35
C ALA A 265 15.74 -8.78 -16.54
N GLN A 266 16.52 -7.83 -17.09
CA GLN A 266 17.46 -8.11 -18.19
C GLN A 266 18.73 -8.77 -17.67
#